data_b51832e6954af255f4089e39bbe59bc7
#
_entry.id   b51832e6954af255f4089e39bbe59bc7
#
_cell.length_a   1.000
_cell.length_b   1.000
_cell.length_c   1.000
_cell.angle_alpha   90.00
_cell.angle_beta   90.00
_cell.angle_gamma   90.00
#
_symmetry.space_group_name_H-M   'P 1'
#
loop_
_entity.id
_entity.type
_entity.pdbx_description
1 polymer ?
#
loop_
_entity_poly.entity_id
_entity_poly.type
_entity_poly.pdbx_seq_one_letter_code
_entity_poly.pdbx_strand_id
1 'polypeptide(L)'
;ETARAFIEVETRKGKVIGVLPAQASCESPQGRNGYQSPPGYPNAFTEIILRTHLPDSGSQGKKVSSRNHIIVLSADIVIALPGGPGTRSEIELALEYKKRLILFSPNREWKEFEKHAETTTTLQAITQKLTQL
;
A
#
# COMPACT_ATOMS: atom_id res chain seq x y z
N GLU A 1 -12.34 -1.13 2.14
CA GLU A 1 -12.91 -0.32 3.26
C GLU A 1 -12.20 1.02 3.41
N THR A 2 -10.88 1.09 3.56
CA THR A 2 -10.13 2.34 3.80
C THR A 2 -10.41 3.40 2.73
N ALA A 3 -10.33 3.05 1.45
CA ALA A 3 -10.60 3.99 0.35
C ALA A 3 -12.05 4.51 0.39
N ARG A 4 -13.02 3.63 0.67
CA ARG A 4 -14.43 4.01 0.81
C ARG A 4 -14.60 5.01 1.96
N ALA A 5 -14.12 4.68 3.14
CA ALA A 5 -14.21 5.56 4.30
C ALA A 5 -13.57 6.94 4.03
N PHE A 6 -12.44 6.97 3.30
CA PHE A 6 -11.79 8.22 2.94
C PHE A 6 -12.63 9.10 2.01
N ILE A 7 -13.26 8.53 0.97
CA ILE A 7 -14.09 9.33 0.05
C ILE A 7 -15.39 9.82 0.67
N GLU A 8 -15.89 9.16 1.72
CA GLU A 8 -17.08 9.57 2.47
C GLU A 8 -16.84 10.79 3.39
N VAL A 9 -15.57 11.22 3.59
CA VAL A 9 -15.27 12.44 4.36
C VAL A 9 -15.52 13.68 3.49
N GLU A 10 -16.56 14.44 3.79
CA GLU A 10 -16.99 15.60 3.00
C GLU A 10 -15.94 16.71 2.91
N THR A 11 -15.15 16.93 3.98
CA THR A 11 -14.16 18.00 4.07
C THR A 11 -12.78 17.61 3.60
N ARG A 12 -12.58 16.39 3.06
CA ARG A 12 -11.28 15.92 2.59
C ARG A 12 -10.76 16.75 1.42
N LYS A 13 -9.48 16.99 1.39
CA LYS A 13 -8.78 17.69 0.28
C LYS A 13 -7.95 16.72 -0.58
N GLY A 14 -7.60 15.57 -0.04
CA GLY A 14 -6.80 14.56 -0.72
C GLY A 14 -7.60 13.70 -1.70
N LYS A 15 -6.90 12.85 -2.43
CA LYS A 15 -7.45 11.90 -3.41
C LYS A 15 -7.00 10.48 -3.10
N VAL A 16 -7.83 9.51 -3.47
CA VAL A 16 -7.47 8.09 -3.44
C VAL A 16 -6.74 7.75 -4.73
N ILE A 17 -5.47 7.39 -4.61
CA ILE A 17 -4.63 6.95 -5.73
C ILE A 17 -4.46 5.45 -5.65
N GLY A 18 -4.77 4.75 -6.74
CA GLY A 18 -4.53 3.32 -6.89
C GLY A 18 -3.39 3.05 -7.85
N VAL A 19 -2.34 2.38 -7.37
CA VAL A 19 -1.26 1.87 -8.21
C VAL A 19 -1.55 0.41 -8.51
N LEU A 20 -1.85 0.10 -9.77
CA LEU A 20 -2.34 -1.22 -10.18
C LEU A 20 -1.20 -2.10 -10.69
N PRO A 21 -1.20 -3.40 -10.31
CA PRO A 21 -0.28 -4.36 -10.93
C PRO A 21 -0.77 -4.75 -12.33
N ALA A 22 0.11 -5.35 -13.10
CA ALA A 22 -0.29 -6.13 -14.28
C ALA A 22 -0.74 -7.53 -13.84
N GLN A 23 -1.68 -8.11 -14.60
CA GLN A 23 -2.13 -9.50 -14.37
C GLN A 23 -1.07 -10.53 -14.73
N ALA A 24 -0.24 -10.22 -15.72
CA ALA A 24 0.82 -11.08 -16.23
C ALA A 24 2.05 -10.26 -16.63
N SER A 25 3.14 -10.94 -16.97
CA SER A 25 4.36 -10.29 -17.45
C SER A 25 4.13 -9.47 -18.71
N CYS A 26 4.69 -8.27 -18.74
CA CYS A 26 4.67 -7.33 -19.86
C CYS A 26 6.05 -7.18 -20.53
N GLU A 27 6.94 -8.16 -20.42
CA GLU A 27 8.29 -8.09 -20.96
C GLU A 27 8.32 -8.14 -22.50
N SER A 28 7.38 -8.88 -23.11
CA SER A 28 7.25 -8.97 -24.57
C SER A 28 6.25 -7.97 -25.15
N PRO A 29 6.33 -7.65 -26.46
CA PRO A 29 5.31 -6.84 -27.13
C PRO A 29 3.91 -7.46 -27.02
N GLN A 30 3.80 -8.77 -27.10
CA GLN A 30 2.53 -9.49 -26.95
C GLN A 30 1.96 -9.35 -25.54
N GLY A 31 2.80 -9.48 -24.52
CA GLY A 31 2.41 -9.24 -23.13
C GLY A 31 1.92 -7.80 -22.89
N ARG A 32 2.58 -6.81 -23.49
CA ARG A 32 2.16 -5.41 -23.42
C ARG A 32 0.83 -5.13 -24.13
N ASN A 33 0.65 -5.70 -25.31
CA ASN A 33 -0.62 -5.57 -26.06
C ASN A 33 -1.80 -6.25 -25.35
N GLY A 34 -1.52 -7.33 -24.62
CA GLY A 34 -2.51 -8.04 -23.80
C GLY A 34 -2.64 -7.52 -22.37
N TYR A 35 -2.16 -6.30 -22.08
CA TYR A 35 -2.17 -5.73 -20.74
C TYR A 35 -3.57 -5.73 -20.13
N GLN A 36 -3.67 -6.28 -18.93
CA GLN A 36 -4.85 -6.22 -18.06
C GLN A 36 -4.42 -6.05 -16.61
N SER A 37 -5.24 -5.37 -15.83
CA SER A 37 -5.12 -5.42 -14.37
C SER A 37 -5.83 -6.67 -13.84
N PRO A 38 -5.39 -7.24 -12.71
CA PRO A 38 -6.07 -8.39 -12.11
C PRO A 38 -7.53 -8.08 -11.75
N PRO A 39 -8.40 -9.10 -11.66
CA PRO A 39 -9.76 -8.94 -11.17
C PRO A 39 -9.80 -8.21 -9.82
N GLY A 40 -10.78 -7.33 -9.64
CA GLY A 40 -10.90 -6.48 -8.45
C GLY A 40 -10.09 -5.19 -8.48
N TYR A 41 -9.31 -4.95 -9.54
CA TYR A 41 -8.57 -3.70 -9.76
C TYR A 41 -9.07 -2.94 -11.00
N PRO A 42 -9.19 -1.59 -10.90
CA PRO A 42 -9.16 -0.80 -9.67
C PRO A 42 -10.39 -1.08 -8.78
N ASN A 43 -10.29 -0.84 -7.49
CA ASN A 43 -11.49 -0.83 -6.67
C ASN A 43 -12.36 0.41 -6.99
N ALA A 44 -13.66 0.31 -6.74
CA ALA A 44 -14.64 1.34 -7.11
C ALA A 44 -14.41 2.72 -6.48
N PHE A 45 -13.59 2.80 -5.44
CA PHE A 45 -13.30 4.02 -4.68
C PHE A 45 -11.96 4.67 -5.07
N THR A 46 -11.31 4.18 -6.13
CA THR A 46 -10.06 4.76 -6.64
C THR A 46 -10.38 5.94 -7.55
N GLU A 47 -9.84 7.12 -7.23
CA GLU A 47 -10.07 8.35 -7.99
C GLU A 47 -9.01 8.61 -9.05
N ILE A 48 -7.75 8.28 -8.75
CA ILE A 48 -6.62 8.39 -9.67
C ILE A 48 -6.04 7.00 -9.87
N ILE A 49 -5.95 6.58 -11.13
CA ILE A 49 -5.49 5.22 -11.48
C ILE A 49 -4.13 5.31 -12.15
N LEU A 50 -3.11 4.71 -11.54
CA LEU A 50 -1.79 4.52 -12.12
C LEU A 50 -1.61 3.04 -12.49
N ARG A 51 -1.56 2.73 -13.77
CA ARG A 51 -1.31 1.37 -14.24
C ARG A 51 0.17 1.12 -14.36
N THR A 52 0.62 -0.04 -13.85
CA THR A 52 2.01 -0.48 -14.00
C THR A 52 2.07 -1.78 -14.78
N HIS A 53 3.20 -2.03 -15.41
CA HIS A 53 3.51 -3.30 -16.07
C HIS A 53 4.04 -4.38 -15.11
N LEU A 54 4.04 -4.11 -13.80
CA LEU A 54 4.68 -4.92 -12.76
C LEU A 54 3.69 -5.97 -12.22
N PRO A 55 3.93 -7.27 -12.42
CA PRO A 55 2.96 -8.30 -12.07
C PRO A 55 3.08 -8.81 -10.64
N ASP A 56 4.23 -8.67 -9.99
CA ASP A 56 4.47 -9.26 -8.67
C ASP A 56 3.69 -8.56 -7.56
N SER A 57 3.04 -9.35 -6.70
CA SER A 57 2.20 -8.88 -5.61
C SER A 57 2.15 -9.89 -4.46
N GLY A 58 1.45 -9.58 -3.38
CA GLY A 58 1.31 -10.45 -2.23
C GLY A 58 2.66 -10.81 -1.61
N SER A 59 2.96 -12.10 -1.46
CA SER A 59 4.23 -12.61 -0.92
C SER A 59 5.44 -12.28 -1.80
N GLN A 60 5.23 -11.94 -3.06
CA GLN A 60 6.26 -11.50 -4.00
C GLN A 60 6.38 -9.96 -4.08
N GLY A 61 5.71 -9.25 -3.19
CA GLY A 61 5.63 -7.80 -3.20
C GLY A 61 6.96 -7.05 -3.02
N LYS A 62 8.02 -7.73 -2.62
CA LYS A 62 9.40 -7.19 -2.53
C LYS A 62 10.25 -7.42 -3.78
N LYS A 63 9.80 -8.20 -4.74
CA LYS A 63 10.54 -8.39 -5.99
C LYS A 63 10.60 -7.11 -6.79
N VAL A 64 11.65 -6.94 -7.57
CA VAL A 64 11.86 -5.77 -8.45
C VAL A 64 10.64 -5.49 -9.35
N SER A 65 9.96 -6.54 -9.78
CA SER A 65 8.75 -6.46 -10.61
C SER A 65 7.46 -6.21 -9.81
N SER A 66 7.56 -5.66 -8.60
CA SER A 66 6.38 -5.31 -7.80
C SER A 66 6.13 -3.80 -7.78
N ARG A 67 4.85 -3.42 -7.96
CA ARG A 67 4.40 -2.04 -7.79
C ARG A 67 4.54 -1.51 -6.36
N ASN A 68 4.73 -2.38 -5.37
CA ASN A 68 4.88 -1.96 -3.97
C ASN A 68 6.09 -1.03 -3.78
N HIS A 69 7.14 -1.19 -4.59
CA HIS A 69 8.26 -0.25 -4.59
C HIS A 69 7.80 1.18 -4.92
N ILE A 70 6.94 1.34 -5.93
CA ILE A 70 6.41 2.66 -6.32
C ILE A 70 5.57 3.24 -5.19
N ILE A 71 4.67 2.44 -4.61
CA ILE A 71 3.78 2.87 -3.51
C ILE A 71 4.61 3.35 -2.32
N VAL A 72 5.53 2.52 -1.85
CA VAL A 72 6.31 2.83 -0.65
C VAL A 72 7.29 3.97 -0.88
N LEU A 73 7.98 4.02 -2.03
CA LEU A 73 8.92 5.11 -2.34
C LEU A 73 8.22 6.46 -2.48
N SER A 74 7.00 6.48 -3.01
CA SER A 74 6.22 7.72 -3.20
C SER A 74 5.55 8.22 -1.92
N ALA A 75 5.50 7.42 -0.87
CA ALA A 75 4.87 7.79 0.39
C ALA A 75 5.82 8.62 1.27
N ASP A 76 5.30 9.64 1.93
CA ASP A 76 5.99 10.34 3.03
C ASP A 76 5.86 9.53 4.33
N ILE A 77 4.70 8.90 4.52
CA ILE A 77 4.39 8.05 5.67
C ILE A 77 3.68 6.79 5.16
N VAL A 78 4.09 5.65 5.69
CA VAL A 78 3.40 4.37 5.48
C VAL A 78 2.62 4.02 6.75
N ILE A 79 1.32 3.77 6.62
CA ILE A 79 0.48 3.30 7.71
C ILE A 79 0.01 1.89 7.34
N ALA A 80 0.52 0.91 8.07
CA ALA A 80 0.15 -0.49 7.84
C ALA A 80 -1.00 -0.90 8.76
N LEU A 81 -2.13 -1.23 8.16
CA LEU A 81 -3.28 -1.83 8.84
C LEU A 81 -3.11 -3.35 8.91
N PRO A 82 -3.88 -4.07 9.77
CA PRO A 82 -3.95 -5.53 9.72
C PRO A 82 -4.22 -6.03 8.30
N GLY A 83 -3.42 -6.97 7.84
CA GLY A 83 -3.49 -7.43 6.46
C GLY A 83 -2.69 -8.72 6.21
N GLY A 84 -2.55 -9.06 4.95
CA GLY A 84 -1.89 -10.30 4.51
C GLY A 84 -0.45 -10.10 4.02
N PRO A 85 0.05 -11.04 3.19
CA PRO A 85 1.43 -11.01 2.67
C PRO A 85 1.80 -9.75 1.89
N GLY A 86 0.83 -9.12 1.22
CA GLY A 86 1.06 -7.84 0.51
C GLY A 86 1.41 -6.72 1.46
N THR A 87 0.63 -6.54 2.54
CA THR A 87 0.90 -5.55 3.58
C THR A 87 2.23 -5.82 4.28
N ARG A 88 2.55 -7.09 4.53
CA ARG A 88 3.86 -7.49 5.07
C ARG A 88 5.00 -7.02 4.16
N SER A 89 4.89 -7.25 2.85
CA SER A 89 5.89 -6.80 1.88
C SER A 89 6.06 -5.27 1.88
N GLU A 90 4.98 -4.52 2.03
CA GLU A 90 5.02 -3.05 2.11
C GLU A 90 5.68 -2.56 3.41
N ILE A 91 5.43 -3.22 4.55
CA ILE A 91 6.12 -2.97 5.82
C ILE A 91 7.63 -3.18 5.66
N GLU A 92 8.03 -4.31 5.12
CA GLU A 92 9.44 -4.67 4.91
C GLU A 92 10.14 -3.66 3.98
N LEU A 93 9.49 -3.25 2.89
CA LEU A 93 10.00 -2.21 2.00
C LEU A 93 10.09 -0.84 2.69
N ALA A 94 9.11 -0.48 3.51
CA ALA A 94 9.14 0.78 4.26
C ALA A 94 10.34 0.84 5.20
N LEU A 95 10.69 -0.28 5.85
CA LEU A 95 11.89 -0.38 6.69
C LEU A 95 13.17 -0.29 5.84
N GLU A 96 13.25 -1.00 4.72
CA GLU A 96 14.40 -0.95 3.79
C GLU A 96 14.66 0.45 3.26
N TYR A 97 13.59 1.16 2.85
CA TYR A 97 13.65 2.52 2.32
C TYR A 97 13.69 3.60 3.41
N LYS A 98 13.74 3.19 4.69
CA LYS A 98 13.78 4.10 5.85
C LYS A 98 12.63 5.11 5.84
N LYS A 99 11.45 4.68 5.40
CA LYS A 99 10.25 5.49 5.44
C LYS A 99 9.71 5.56 6.87
N ARG A 100 9.07 6.67 7.22
CA ARG A 100 8.30 6.72 8.46
C ARG A 100 7.17 5.70 8.38
N LEU A 101 7.13 4.78 9.33
CA LEU A 101 6.20 3.66 9.35
C LEU A 101 5.43 3.64 10.66
N ILE A 102 4.11 3.63 10.56
CA ILE A 102 3.19 3.45 11.69
C ILE A 102 2.45 2.14 11.50
N LEU A 103 2.57 1.25 12.47
CA LEU A 103 1.87 -0.03 12.51
C LEU A 103 0.59 0.11 13.34
N PHE A 104 -0.56 -0.07 12.73
CA PHE A 104 -1.80 -0.27 13.46
C PHE A 104 -1.98 -1.77 13.72
N SER A 105 -1.82 -2.17 14.98
CA SER A 105 -1.71 -3.58 15.37
C SER A 105 -2.50 -3.85 16.66
N PRO A 106 -3.86 -3.71 16.62
CA PRO A 106 -4.70 -3.82 17.81
C PRO A 106 -4.65 -5.19 18.46
N ASN A 107 -4.41 -6.26 17.71
CA ASN A 107 -4.28 -7.63 18.19
C ASN A 107 -2.86 -8.19 17.99
N ARG A 108 -1.85 -7.30 17.89
CA ARG A 108 -0.44 -7.67 17.69
C ARG A 108 -0.16 -8.36 16.36
N GLU A 109 -0.87 -7.99 15.31
CA GLU A 109 -0.72 -8.56 13.96
C GLU A 109 0.70 -8.38 13.42
N TRP A 110 1.38 -7.29 13.81
CA TRP A 110 2.72 -6.92 13.35
C TRP A 110 3.78 -7.02 14.45
N LYS A 111 3.62 -7.98 15.37
CA LYS A 111 4.51 -8.19 16.53
C LYS A 111 5.99 -8.23 16.15
N GLU A 112 6.33 -8.87 15.05
CA GLU A 112 7.71 -9.02 14.60
C GLU A 112 8.37 -7.70 14.18
N PHE A 113 7.59 -6.68 13.86
CA PHE A 113 8.08 -5.36 13.43
C PHE A 113 8.00 -4.29 14.53
N GLU A 114 7.39 -4.58 15.69
CA GLU A 114 7.15 -3.60 16.77
C GLU A 114 8.45 -2.90 17.26
N LYS A 115 9.59 -3.56 17.16
CA LYS A 115 10.89 -3.00 17.56
C LYS A 115 11.50 -2.06 16.52
N HIS A 116 10.96 -2.03 15.32
CA HIS A 116 11.53 -1.32 14.17
C HIS A 116 10.66 -0.17 13.66
N ALA A 117 9.43 -0.04 14.18
CA ALA A 117 8.47 0.96 13.73
C ALA A 117 7.59 1.46 14.86
N GLU A 118 6.99 2.64 14.66
CA GLU A 118 5.98 3.16 15.58
C GLU A 118 4.75 2.26 15.56
N THR A 119 4.36 1.73 16.72
CA THR A 119 3.18 0.84 16.82
C THR A 119 2.07 1.49 17.62
N THR A 120 0.84 1.26 17.23
CA THR A 120 -0.36 1.72 17.94
C THR A 120 -1.50 0.71 17.82
N THR A 121 -2.37 0.73 18.82
CA THR A 121 -3.56 -0.15 18.89
C THR A 121 -4.87 0.63 18.72
N THR A 122 -4.82 1.95 18.64
CA THR A 122 -6.00 2.80 18.50
C THR A 122 -5.89 3.74 17.30
N LEU A 123 -7.02 4.04 16.65
CA LEU A 123 -7.07 4.99 15.52
C LEU A 123 -6.75 6.42 15.98
N GLN A 124 -7.15 6.79 17.19
CA GLN A 124 -6.82 8.10 17.76
C GLN A 124 -5.32 8.34 17.88
N ALA A 125 -4.56 7.30 18.27
CA ALA A 125 -3.11 7.40 18.34
C ALA A 125 -2.47 7.58 16.95
N ILE A 126 -3.04 7.02 15.87
CA ILE A 126 -2.60 7.31 14.50
C ILE A 126 -2.76 8.80 14.20
N THR A 127 -3.96 9.35 14.48
CA THR A 127 -4.25 10.77 14.25
C THR A 127 -3.27 11.68 15.00
N GLN A 128 -3.00 11.39 16.28
CA GLN A 128 -2.02 12.15 17.08
C GLN A 128 -0.61 12.10 16.48
N LYS A 129 -0.18 10.94 15.98
CA LYS A 129 1.13 10.78 15.33
C LYS A 129 1.23 11.54 14.02
N LEU A 130 0.14 11.67 13.28
CA LEU A 130 0.10 12.43 12.02
C LEU A 130 0.11 13.94 12.23
N THR A 131 -0.43 14.44 13.35
CA THR A 131 -0.43 15.88 13.68
C THR A 131 0.91 16.39 14.22
N GLN A 132 1.86 15.50 14.49
CA GLN A 132 3.22 15.85 14.92
C GLN A 132 4.20 16.03 13.72
N LEU A 133 3.65 16.23 12.54
CA LEU A 133 4.37 16.64 11.32
C LEU A 133 4.45 18.15 11.25
#